data_0eb9e6264c30734e8c33fdab8b9d1623
#
_entry.id   0eb9e6264c30734e8c33fdab8b9d1623
#
_cell.length_a   1.000
_cell.length_b   1.000
_cell.length_c   1.000
_cell.angle_alpha   90.00
_cell.angle_beta   90.00
_cell.angle_gamma   90.00
#
_symmetry.space_group_name_H-M   'P 1'
#
loop_
_entity.id
_entity.type
_entity.pdbx_description
1 polymer ?
#
loop_
_entity_poly.entity_id
_entity_poly.type
_entity_poly.pdbx_seq_one_letter_code
_entity_poly.pdbx_strand_id
1 'polypeptide(L)'
;MFVLYREKYQKCAGRHRAGEMRMGAAKKRKIEVRHYIIGIAVFVVAVAVSLIIFFLASSRTIRDKSEDAMRENLLRQSDHLVSILQLHYQYLNSVAEEIGEREGFITEENLRTIASLQKNTDLDRTALIEANGTSHYDNGAIKNVAYRRYFIEGMNGKETLSDPLESSVDQETRVVLGVPVYRGDEVIGMVGGSYNVAALSQTMLNDTFGGVGYSLIVTADGEIIAHHGDPVYQKALTYGENFFDFYSENYNLNDLERVQNDFSQGNQGLLELNIPGQIAESRYLAYAPFGMNDWMICYVIPVSAAQDAYSFIGNYETTFLGIFILFVCLLIWYIIHISGSRNRELLYYAQRDSLTGLYNKKNTEEQINAFLQEVQPEVHHAFFIMDMDCFKQINDKYGHAIGDQALEAFGSLLQSYFRQSDILGRIGGDEFVVFMKHVKNAENASARAKELLTKLHTLTVGNMERPMSASIGLVMAPDEGDCYMELYQKADHALYQAKMRGKNQCVIFSREMNAKQAEE
;
A
#
# COMPACT_ATOMS: atom_id res chain seq x y z
N MET A 1 6.10 75.35 -1.14
CA MET A 1 6.77 74.30 -1.88
C MET A 1 7.25 73.13 -0.96
N PHE A 2 7.74 73.39 0.22
CA PHE A 2 8.24 72.35 1.18
C PHE A 2 7.12 71.53 1.83
N VAL A 3 5.92 72.06 2.03
CA VAL A 3 4.79 71.36 2.64
C VAL A 3 4.21 70.29 1.70
N LEU A 4 4.09 70.59 0.42
CA LEU A 4 3.62 69.69 -0.61
C LEU A 4 4.58 68.49 -0.82
N TYR A 5 5.88 68.63 -0.56
CA TYR A 5 6.88 67.57 -0.67
C TYR A 5 6.82 66.61 0.52
N ARG A 6 6.50 67.16 1.72
CA ARG A 6 6.37 66.33 2.94
C ARG A 6 5.11 65.49 2.94
N GLU A 7 3.99 65.97 2.40
CA GLU A 7 2.76 65.20 2.23
C GLU A 7 2.89 64.05 1.20
N LYS A 8 3.55 64.33 0.07
CA LYS A 8 3.82 63.32 -0.94
C LYS A 8 4.71 62.18 -0.42
N TYR A 9 5.68 62.50 0.44
CA TYR A 9 6.57 61.50 1.07
C TYR A 9 5.83 60.69 2.14
N GLN A 10 4.91 61.26 2.91
CA GLN A 10 4.09 60.50 3.87
C GLN A 10 3.06 59.58 3.18
N LYS A 11 2.46 60.03 2.06
CA LYS A 11 1.58 59.21 1.22
C LYS A 11 2.32 57.99 0.62
N CYS A 12 3.55 58.15 0.15
CA CYS A 12 4.38 57.07 -0.36
C CYS A 12 4.83 56.11 0.76
N ALA A 13 5.18 56.61 1.94
CA ALA A 13 5.59 55.79 3.09
C ALA A 13 4.43 54.90 3.62
N GLY A 14 3.19 55.42 3.61
CA GLY A 14 2.00 54.63 3.94
C GLY A 14 1.71 53.50 2.94
N ARG A 15 1.86 53.79 1.64
CA ARG A 15 1.74 52.77 0.57
C ARG A 15 2.82 51.66 0.69
N HIS A 16 4.05 52.03 1.04
CA HIS A 16 5.15 51.07 1.23
C HIS A 16 4.92 50.14 2.43
N ARG A 17 4.47 50.68 3.59
CA ARG A 17 4.17 49.89 4.79
C ARG A 17 2.98 48.94 4.60
N ALA A 18 1.93 49.36 3.89
CA ALA A 18 0.79 48.49 3.57
C ALA A 18 1.19 47.36 2.61
N GLY A 19 2.06 47.62 1.64
CA GLY A 19 2.64 46.63 0.73
C GLY A 19 3.52 45.63 1.47
N GLU A 20 4.36 46.09 2.40
CA GLU A 20 5.23 45.24 3.21
C GLU A 20 4.44 44.33 4.17
N MET A 21 3.35 44.86 4.79
CA MET A 21 2.47 44.04 5.63
C MET A 21 1.72 42.98 4.82
N ARG A 22 1.26 43.29 3.60
CA ARG A 22 0.64 42.32 2.68
C ARG A 22 1.62 41.25 2.23
N MET A 23 2.86 41.63 1.88
CA MET A 23 3.92 40.68 1.55
C MET A 23 4.30 39.79 2.76
N GLY A 24 4.35 40.35 3.97
CA GLY A 24 4.58 39.62 5.21
C GLY A 24 3.49 38.58 5.52
N ALA A 25 2.22 38.97 5.38
CA ALA A 25 1.09 38.05 5.59
C ALA A 25 1.01 36.94 4.51
N ALA A 26 1.23 37.31 3.25
CA ALA A 26 1.30 36.32 2.15
C ALA A 26 2.50 35.38 2.29
N LYS A 27 3.64 35.88 2.74
CA LYS A 27 4.85 35.13 3.01
C LYS A 27 4.65 34.16 4.20
N LYS A 28 4.01 34.62 5.28
CA LYS A 28 3.65 33.79 6.45
C LYS A 28 2.68 32.67 6.07
N ARG A 29 1.66 32.98 5.27
CA ARG A 29 0.69 32.02 4.73
C ARG A 29 1.35 30.98 3.81
N LYS A 30 2.29 31.40 2.94
CA LYS A 30 3.08 30.48 2.09
C LYS A 30 3.94 29.53 2.92
N ILE A 31 4.48 29.99 4.05
CA ILE A 31 5.28 29.19 4.97
C ILE A 31 4.42 28.13 5.67
N GLU A 32 3.24 28.49 6.17
CA GLU A 32 2.32 27.55 6.83
C GLU A 32 1.84 26.45 5.87
N VAL A 33 1.39 26.81 4.67
CA VAL A 33 0.99 25.83 3.64
C VAL A 33 2.16 24.91 3.27
N ARG A 34 3.37 25.44 3.20
CA ARG A 34 4.57 24.63 2.93
C ARG A 34 4.85 23.60 4.02
N HIS A 35 4.63 23.93 5.30
CA HIS A 35 4.80 22.98 6.41
C HIS A 35 3.77 21.85 6.35
N TYR A 36 2.51 22.14 6.00
CA TYR A 36 1.49 21.12 5.79
C TYR A 36 1.83 20.18 4.63
N ILE A 37 2.28 20.74 3.50
CA ILE A 37 2.72 19.93 2.33
C ILE A 37 3.91 19.05 2.70
N ILE A 38 4.90 19.59 3.40
CA ILE A 38 6.07 18.82 3.87
C ILE A 38 5.63 17.72 4.83
N GLY A 39 4.74 18.01 5.79
CA GLY A 39 4.21 17.01 6.72
C GLY A 39 3.50 15.86 6.01
N ILE A 40 2.63 16.17 5.03
CA ILE A 40 1.96 15.16 4.20
C ILE A 40 2.98 14.36 3.38
N ALA A 41 3.96 15.01 2.77
CA ALA A 41 4.99 14.34 1.98
C ALA A 41 5.83 13.37 2.84
N VAL A 42 6.25 13.80 4.04
CA VAL A 42 6.97 12.95 5.00
C VAL A 42 6.12 11.75 5.42
N PHE A 43 4.83 11.97 5.70
CA PHE A 43 3.91 10.89 6.05
C PHE A 43 3.76 9.88 4.91
N VAL A 44 3.56 10.34 3.67
CA VAL A 44 3.45 9.46 2.49
C VAL A 44 4.73 8.65 2.27
N VAL A 45 5.90 9.27 2.42
CA VAL A 45 7.18 8.58 2.31
C VAL A 45 7.35 7.54 3.41
N ALA A 46 7.01 7.86 4.66
CA ALA A 46 7.08 6.92 5.79
C ALA A 46 6.17 5.70 5.57
N VAL A 47 4.96 5.93 5.07
CA VAL A 47 4.02 4.86 4.71
C VAL A 47 4.57 4.00 3.57
N ALA A 48 5.10 4.61 2.51
CA ALA A 48 5.68 3.88 1.38
C ALA A 48 6.85 2.99 1.83
N VAL A 49 7.74 3.51 2.68
CA VAL A 49 8.86 2.74 3.25
C VAL A 49 8.35 1.58 4.11
N SER A 50 7.34 1.81 4.96
CA SER A 50 6.72 0.76 5.79
C SER A 50 6.13 -0.36 4.93
N LEU A 51 5.44 -0.02 3.83
CA LEU A 51 4.88 -1.00 2.90
C LEU A 51 5.96 -1.79 2.17
N ILE A 52 7.04 -1.16 1.75
CA ILE A 52 8.18 -1.85 1.11
C ILE A 52 8.80 -2.86 2.09
N ILE A 53 9.03 -2.45 3.35
CA ILE A 53 9.56 -3.34 4.39
C ILE A 53 8.62 -4.51 4.64
N PHE A 54 7.30 -4.26 4.73
CA PHE A 54 6.30 -5.30 4.90
C PHE A 54 6.32 -6.30 3.73
N PHE A 55 6.33 -5.84 2.48
CA PHE A 55 6.39 -6.69 1.29
C PHE A 55 7.66 -7.55 1.25
N LEU A 56 8.81 -6.96 1.57
CA LEU A 56 10.08 -7.69 1.62
C LEU A 56 10.07 -8.76 2.72
N ALA A 57 9.52 -8.44 3.89
CA ALA A 57 9.42 -9.39 5.00
C ALA A 57 8.48 -10.56 4.66
N SER A 58 7.33 -10.26 4.03
CA SER A 58 6.36 -11.27 3.63
C SER A 58 6.91 -12.21 2.55
N SER A 59 7.55 -11.67 1.51
CA SER A 59 8.19 -12.47 0.46
C SER A 59 9.27 -13.40 1.01
N ARG A 60 10.04 -12.96 2.00
CA ARG A 60 10.99 -13.82 2.71
C ARG A 60 10.29 -14.95 3.46
N THR A 61 9.24 -14.61 4.21
CA THR A 61 8.48 -15.59 4.98
C THR A 61 7.84 -16.66 4.07
N ILE A 62 7.32 -16.27 2.90
CA ILE A 62 6.78 -17.20 1.90
C ILE A 62 7.88 -18.12 1.40
N ARG A 63 9.04 -17.59 1.06
CA ARG A 63 10.20 -18.38 0.63
C ARG A 63 10.60 -19.41 1.70
N ASP A 64 10.86 -18.95 2.93
CA ASP A 64 11.30 -19.79 4.04
C ASP A 64 10.28 -20.93 4.31
N LYS A 65 8.98 -20.59 4.29
CA LYS A 65 7.92 -21.57 4.47
C LYS A 65 7.81 -22.58 3.32
N SER A 66 8.03 -22.15 2.09
CA SER A 66 8.06 -23.04 0.92
C SER A 66 9.25 -23.99 1.00
N GLU A 67 10.42 -23.51 1.40
CA GLU A 67 11.63 -24.31 1.59
C GLU A 67 11.45 -25.34 2.70
N ASP A 68 10.90 -24.93 3.86
CA ASP A 68 10.60 -25.83 4.98
C ASP A 68 9.61 -26.92 4.57
N ALA A 69 8.53 -26.55 3.86
CA ALA A 69 7.53 -27.50 3.37
C ALA A 69 8.11 -28.50 2.38
N MET A 70 9.03 -28.07 1.50
CA MET A 70 9.72 -28.97 0.59
C MET A 70 10.58 -29.98 1.33
N ARG A 71 11.36 -29.55 2.30
CA ARG A 71 12.20 -30.43 3.13
C ARG A 71 11.35 -31.45 3.89
N GLU A 72 10.27 -31.01 4.51
CA GLU A 72 9.37 -31.89 5.26
C GLU A 72 8.67 -32.90 4.34
N ASN A 73 8.21 -32.46 3.16
CA ASN A 73 7.62 -33.37 2.18
C ASN A 73 8.62 -34.43 1.66
N LEU A 74 9.85 -34.00 1.37
CA LEU A 74 10.91 -34.90 0.91
C LEU A 74 11.22 -35.97 1.96
N LEU A 75 11.40 -35.59 3.23
CA LEU A 75 11.65 -36.51 4.32
C LEU A 75 10.48 -37.48 4.53
N ARG A 76 9.25 -36.96 4.53
CA ARG A 76 8.04 -37.79 4.66
C ARG A 76 7.93 -38.80 3.55
N GLN A 77 8.33 -38.44 2.35
CA GLN A 77 8.31 -39.38 1.22
C GLN A 77 9.44 -40.40 1.31
N SER A 78 10.64 -40.01 1.74
CA SER A 78 11.71 -40.95 2.05
C SER A 78 11.26 -41.98 3.09
N ASP A 79 10.68 -41.53 4.20
CA ASP A 79 10.16 -42.42 5.26
C ASP A 79 9.06 -43.36 4.75
N HIS A 80 8.19 -42.88 3.88
CA HIS A 80 7.14 -43.68 3.27
C HIS A 80 7.71 -44.79 2.38
N LEU A 81 8.69 -44.46 1.53
CA LEU A 81 9.36 -45.40 0.67
C LEU A 81 10.11 -46.46 1.47
N VAL A 82 10.86 -46.05 2.47
CA VAL A 82 11.55 -46.97 3.39
C VAL A 82 10.55 -47.89 4.09
N SER A 83 9.39 -47.37 4.52
CA SER A 83 8.35 -48.20 5.15
C SER A 83 7.79 -49.25 4.22
N ILE A 84 7.59 -48.93 2.93
CA ILE A 84 7.15 -49.90 1.91
C ILE A 84 8.21 -51.02 1.73
N LEU A 85 9.48 -50.63 1.59
CA LEU A 85 10.56 -51.63 1.46
C LEU A 85 10.68 -52.49 2.71
N GLN A 86 10.57 -51.92 3.91
CA GLN A 86 10.56 -52.66 5.17
C GLN A 86 9.41 -53.67 5.25
N LEU A 87 8.21 -53.30 4.78
CA LEU A 87 7.07 -54.22 4.70
C LEU A 87 7.39 -55.39 3.78
N HIS A 88 8.03 -55.18 2.64
CA HIS A 88 8.41 -56.25 1.73
C HIS A 88 9.52 -57.12 2.31
N TYR A 89 10.48 -56.56 3.06
CA TYR A 89 11.43 -57.37 3.82
C TYR A 89 10.73 -58.28 4.84
N GLN A 90 9.70 -57.77 5.54
CA GLN A 90 8.92 -58.59 6.47
C GLN A 90 8.23 -59.77 5.75
N TYR A 91 7.66 -59.54 4.56
CA TYR A 91 7.06 -60.62 3.76
C TYR A 91 8.10 -61.61 3.31
N LEU A 92 9.25 -61.14 2.80
CA LEU A 92 10.35 -62.01 2.39
C LEU A 92 10.91 -62.81 3.56
N ASN A 93 11.07 -62.21 4.74
CA ASN A 93 11.56 -62.90 5.95
C ASN A 93 10.58 -63.95 6.43
N SER A 94 9.27 -63.67 6.48
CA SER A 94 8.27 -64.65 6.86
C SER A 94 8.32 -65.88 5.95
N VAL A 95 8.49 -65.68 4.65
CA VAL A 95 8.63 -66.78 3.69
C VAL A 95 9.98 -67.51 3.85
N ALA A 96 11.06 -66.77 4.14
CA ALA A 96 12.38 -67.32 4.38
C ALA A 96 12.40 -68.21 5.64
N GLU A 97 11.76 -67.81 6.72
CA GLU A 97 11.60 -68.59 7.96
C GLU A 97 10.83 -69.92 7.67
N GLU A 98 9.66 -69.81 7.00
CA GLU A 98 8.84 -70.95 6.66
C GLU A 98 9.60 -71.98 5.80
N ILE A 99 10.38 -71.47 4.81
CA ILE A 99 11.21 -72.36 3.95
C ILE A 99 12.37 -73.00 4.75
N GLY A 100 12.96 -72.25 5.69
CA GLY A 100 14.04 -72.71 6.56
C GLY A 100 13.65 -73.91 7.45
N GLU A 101 12.39 -73.92 7.91
CA GLU A 101 11.84 -75.02 8.75
C GLU A 101 11.45 -76.26 7.98
N ARG A 102 11.22 -76.16 6.66
CA ARG A 102 10.79 -77.27 5.83
C ARG A 102 11.96 -78.23 5.43
N GLU A 103 11.62 -79.52 5.24
CA GLU A 103 12.58 -80.42 4.66
C GLU A 103 12.78 -80.19 3.16
N GLY A 104 14.03 -79.94 2.78
CA GLY A 104 14.41 -79.63 1.40
C GLY A 104 14.28 -78.10 1.10
N PHE A 105 15.16 -77.60 0.24
CA PHE A 105 15.18 -76.17 -0.12
C PHE A 105 14.43 -75.95 -1.43
N ILE A 106 14.75 -76.63 -2.50
CA ILE A 106 14.04 -76.60 -3.78
C ILE A 106 12.97 -77.68 -3.82
N THR A 107 11.78 -77.36 -3.34
CA THR A 107 10.61 -78.26 -3.37
C THR A 107 9.48 -77.57 -4.16
N GLU A 108 8.54 -78.39 -4.67
CA GLU A 108 7.38 -77.83 -5.39
C GLU A 108 6.54 -76.89 -4.48
N GLU A 109 6.46 -77.21 -3.19
CA GLU A 109 5.77 -76.44 -2.19
C GLU A 109 6.44 -75.04 -1.98
N ASN A 110 7.78 -75.02 -1.81
CA ASN A 110 8.54 -73.80 -1.64
C ASN A 110 8.45 -72.88 -2.89
N LEU A 111 8.51 -73.46 -4.08
CA LEU A 111 8.33 -72.73 -5.33
C LEU A 111 6.91 -72.19 -5.49
N ARG A 112 5.87 -72.87 -5.02
CA ARG A 112 4.50 -72.34 -4.98
C ARG A 112 4.37 -71.19 -3.97
N THR A 113 5.04 -71.28 -2.81
CA THR A 113 5.08 -70.23 -1.82
C THR A 113 5.70 -68.96 -2.42
N ILE A 114 6.82 -69.08 -3.13
CA ILE A 114 7.47 -67.98 -3.83
C ILE A 114 6.56 -67.35 -4.91
N ALA A 115 5.90 -68.18 -5.73
CA ALA A 115 4.96 -67.69 -6.74
C ALA A 115 3.70 -67.08 -6.12
N SER A 116 3.25 -67.56 -4.97
CA SER A 116 2.15 -66.89 -4.21
C SER A 116 2.57 -65.56 -3.63
N LEU A 117 3.77 -65.40 -3.13
CA LEU A 117 4.32 -64.18 -2.64
C LEU A 117 4.29 -63.07 -3.74
N GLN A 118 4.76 -63.40 -4.96
CA GLN A 118 4.71 -62.48 -6.10
C GLN A 118 3.27 -62.02 -6.42
N LYS A 119 2.28 -62.93 -6.39
CA LYS A 119 0.88 -62.63 -6.70
C LYS A 119 0.19 -61.74 -5.65
N ASN A 120 0.64 -61.77 -4.39
CA ASN A 120 0.01 -61.11 -3.25
C ASN A 120 0.77 -59.88 -2.78
N THR A 121 1.84 -59.50 -3.47
CA THR A 121 2.65 -58.32 -3.17
C THR A 121 2.87 -57.51 -4.44
N ASP A 122 3.38 -56.29 -4.30
CA ASP A 122 3.76 -55.41 -5.42
C ASP A 122 5.15 -55.76 -5.99
N LEU A 123 5.72 -56.93 -5.61
CA LEU A 123 6.98 -57.42 -6.18
C LEU A 123 6.76 -57.91 -7.61
N ASP A 124 7.52 -57.41 -8.57
CA ASP A 124 7.42 -57.85 -9.98
C ASP A 124 7.89 -59.27 -10.18
N ARG A 125 8.92 -59.69 -9.43
CA ARG A 125 9.48 -61.03 -9.44
C ARG A 125 9.85 -61.47 -8.04
N THR A 126 9.71 -62.72 -7.79
CA THR A 126 10.26 -63.39 -6.62
C THR A 126 11.10 -64.57 -7.02
N ALA A 127 12.05 -64.98 -6.20
CA ALA A 127 12.95 -66.05 -6.47
C ALA A 127 13.41 -66.74 -5.19
N LEU A 128 13.66 -68.10 -5.29
CA LEU A 128 14.35 -68.86 -4.30
C LEU A 128 15.74 -69.15 -4.82
N ILE A 129 16.79 -68.78 -4.08
CA ILE A 129 18.18 -68.81 -4.54
C ILE A 129 18.97 -69.80 -3.67
N GLU A 130 19.51 -70.82 -4.28
CA GLU A 130 20.35 -71.86 -3.62
C GLU A 130 21.70 -71.22 -3.19
N ALA A 131 22.38 -71.87 -2.23
CA ALA A 131 23.71 -71.50 -1.77
C ALA A 131 24.79 -71.45 -2.86
N ASN A 132 24.61 -72.19 -3.97
CA ASN A 132 25.49 -72.09 -5.14
C ASN A 132 25.18 -70.97 -6.11
N GLY A 133 24.18 -70.11 -5.79
CA GLY A 133 23.73 -69.02 -6.60
C GLY A 133 22.75 -69.41 -7.71
N THR A 134 22.23 -70.61 -7.76
CA THR A 134 21.16 -71.03 -8.69
C THR A 134 19.84 -70.41 -8.20
N SER A 135 19.24 -69.53 -8.99
CA SER A 135 18.00 -68.82 -8.69
C SER A 135 16.83 -69.40 -9.45
N HIS A 136 15.79 -69.85 -8.71
CA HIS A 136 14.52 -70.33 -9.23
C HIS A 136 13.45 -69.28 -9.10
N TYR A 137 13.00 -68.72 -10.23
CA TYR A 137 12.05 -67.63 -10.28
C TYR A 137 10.59 -68.12 -10.28
N ASP A 138 9.69 -67.26 -9.85
CA ASP A 138 8.24 -67.44 -9.83
C ASP A 138 7.63 -67.84 -11.17
N ASN A 139 8.24 -67.46 -12.28
CA ASN A 139 7.82 -67.83 -13.65
C ASN A 139 8.48 -69.09 -14.19
N GLY A 140 9.20 -69.85 -13.36
CA GLY A 140 9.89 -71.11 -13.73
C GLY A 140 11.26 -70.88 -14.40
N ALA A 141 11.72 -69.66 -14.61
CA ALA A 141 13.06 -69.39 -15.11
C ALA A 141 14.11 -69.80 -14.07
N ILE A 142 15.25 -70.32 -14.56
CA ILE A 142 16.40 -70.69 -13.72
C ILE A 142 17.62 -69.93 -14.23
N LYS A 143 18.30 -69.23 -13.37
CA LYS A 143 19.51 -68.42 -13.69
C LYS A 143 20.52 -68.53 -12.56
N ASN A 144 21.79 -68.28 -12.85
CA ASN A 144 22.80 -68.19 -11.81
C ASN A 144 23.14 -66.73 -11.47
N VAL A 145 23.10 -66.42 -10.20
CA VAL A 145 23.33 -65.04 -9.66
C VAL A 145 24.49 -65.00 -8.65
N ALA A 146 25.31 -66.04 -8.56
CA ALA A 146 26.41 -66.18 -7.61
C ALA A 146 27.43 -65.04 -7.64
N TYR A 147 27.55 -64.35 -8.79
CA TYR A 147 28.47 -63.21 -9.00
C TYR A 147 27.88 -61.87 -8.56
N ARG A 148 26.59 -61.80 -8.22
CA ARG A 148 25.91 -60.60 -7.83
C ARG A 148 26.25 -60.19 -6.38
N ARG A 149 26.53 -58.91 -6.12
CA ARG A 149 26.89 -58.40 -4.80
C ARG A 149 25.83 -58.69 -3.75
N TYR A 150 24.54 -58.46 -4.08
CA TYR A 150 23.43 -58.68 -3.16
C TYR A 150 23.35 -60.19 -2.72
N PHE A 151 23.69 -61.14 -3.61
CA PHE A 151 23.74 -62.56 -3.27
C PHE A 151 24.88 -62.82 -2.32
N ILE A 152 26.09 -62.33 -2.63
CA ILE A 152 27.30 -62.58 -1.81
C ILE A 152 27.07 -62.04 -0.38
N GLU A 153 26.50 -60.79 -0.25
CA GLU A 153 26.22 -60.19 1.05
C GLU A 153 25.11 -60.97 1.79
N GLY A 154 24.06 -61.41 1.07
CA GLY A 154 22.96 -62.17 1.64
C GLY A 154 23.39 -63.56 2.16
N MET A 155 24.27 -64.21 1.47
CA MET A 155 24.86 -65.50 1.94
C MET A 155 25.75 -65.33 3.18
N ASN A 156 26.18 -64.10 3.47
CA ASN A 156 26.84 -63.69 4.72
C ASN A 156 25.85 -63.28 5.83
N GLY A 157 24.54 -63.56 5.66
CA GLY A 157 23.51 -63.33 6.65
C GLY A 157 22.95 -61.96 6.70
N LYS A 158 23.15 -61.07 5.67
CA LYS A 158 22.62 -59.74 5.61
C LYS A 158 21.35 -59.65 4.77
N GLU A 159 20.38 -58.90 5.20
CA GLU A 159 19.35 -58.37 4.30
C GLU A 159 20.00 -57.40 3.30
N THR A 160 19.61 -57.49 2.03
CA THR A 160 20.28 -56.74 0.97
C THR A 160 19.30 -56.05 0.05
N LEU A 161 19.64 -54.80 -0.33
CA LEU A 161 19.04 -54.04 -1.41
C LEU A 161 20.10 -53.88 -2.50
N SER A 162 19.83 -54.36 -3.71
CA SER A 162 20.81 -54.17 -4.79
C SER A 162 20.76 -52.77 -5.35
N ASP A 163 21.89 -52.30 -5.85
CA ASP A 163 21.84 -51.23 -6.86
C ASP A 163 21.09 -51.74 -8.09
N PRO A 164 20.61 -50.83 -8.97
CA PRO A 164 19.93 -51.24 -10.18
C PRO A 164 20.81 -52.19 -11.01
N LEU A 165 20.21 -53.23 -11.46
CA LEU A 165 20.89 -54.25 -12.25
C LEU A 165 20.02 -54.75 -13.40
N GLU A 166 20.65 -55.11 -14.50
CA GLU A 166 19.97 -55.79 -15.61
C GLU A 166 19.56 -57.20 -15.21
N SER A 167 18.28 -57.48 -15.34
CA SER A 167 17.71 -58.77 -15.02
C SER A 167 18.20 -59.82 -15.99
N SER A 168 18.67 -60.96 -15.46
CA SER A 168 19.10 -62.09 -16.27
C SER A 168 17.92 -62.88 -16.91
N VAL A 169 16.66 -62.49 -16.58
CA VAL A 169 15.46 -63.16 -17.08
C VAL A 169 14.86 -62.42 -18.28
N ASP A 170 14.71 -61.12 -18.20
CA ASP A 170 13.98 -60.29 -19.17
C ASP A 170 14.74 -59.05 -19.65
N GLN A 171 15.98 -58.85 -19.19
CA GLN A 171 16.85 -57.70 -19.50
C GLN A 171 16.29 -56.33 -19.03
N GLU A 172 15.23 -56.34 -18.22
CA GLU A 172 14.75 -55.14 -17.59
C GLU A 172 15.65 -54.72 -16.41
N THR A 173 15.73 -53.44 -16.14
CA THR A 173 16.46 -52.96 -14.99
C THR A 173 15.64 -53.11 -13.73
N ARG A 174 16.22 -53.76 -12.73
CA ARG A 174 15.55 -54.13 -11.48
C ARG A 174 16.42 -53.81 -10.27
N VAL A 175 15.75 -53.56 -9.17
CA VAL A 175 16.32 -53.52 -7.83
C VAL A 175 15.87 -54.78 -7.11
N VAL A 176 16.77 -55.46 -6.45
CA VAL A 176 16.51 -56.75 -5.80
C VAL A 176 16.64 -56.63 -4.28
N LEU A 177 15.59 -57.01 -3.57
CA LEU A 177 15.61 -57.28 -2.14
C LEU A 177 15.97 -58.74 -1.92
N GLY A 178 16.91 -58.99 -1.06
CA GLY A 178 17.34 -60.36 -0.72
C GLY A 178 17.35 -60.57 0.79
N VAL A 179 16.78 -61.69 1.22
CA VAL A 179 16.83 -62.13 2.62
C VAL A 179 17.43 -63.51 2.73
N PRO A 180 18.33 -63.76 3.69
CA PRO A 180 18.90 -65.09 3.89
C PRO A 180 17.86 -66.03 4.46
N VAL A 181 17.94 -67.31 4.03
CA VAL A 181 17.17 -68.41 4.60
C VAL A 181 18.07 -69.20 5.53
N TYR A 182 17.67 -69.31 6.78
CA TYR A 182 18.43 -70.01 7.81
C TYR A 182 17.86 -71.37 8.09
N ARG A 183 18.76 -72.36 8.33
CA ARG A 183 18.42 -73.59 8.96
C ARG A 183 19.33 -73.79 10.16
N GLY A 184 18.77 -73.59 11.37
CA GLY A 184 19.59 -73.35 12.54
C GLY A 184 20.39 -72.10 12.41
N ASP A 185 21.72 -72.14 12.60
CA ASP A 185 22.60 -70.95 12.49
C ASP A 185 23.26 -70.86 11.08
N GLU A 186 22.92 -71.71 10.15
CA GLU A 186 23.54 -71.76 8.82
C GLU A 186 22.62 -71.13 7.75
N VAL A 187 23.19 -70.28 6.89
CA VAL A 187 22.47 -69.69 5.71
C VAL A 187 22.50 -70.79 4.59
N ILE A 188 21.34 -71.34 4.26
CA ILE A 188 21.18 -72.40 3.26
C ILE A 188 20.81 -71.88 1.86
N GLY A 189 20.50 -70.57 1.74
CA GLY A 189 20.12 -69.94 0.51
C GLY A 189 19.46 -68.59 0.80
N MET A 190 18.75 -68.01 -0.18
CA MET A 190 18.07 -66.71 -0.07
C MET A 190 16.69 -66.76 -0.69
N VAL A 191 15.78 -65.91 -0.18
CA VAL A 191 14.57 -65.49 -0.86
C VAL A 191 14.82 -64.08 -1.43
N GLY A 192 14.53 -63.93 -2.72
CA GLY A 192 14.65 -62.65 -3.41
C GLY A 192 13.31 -62.14 -3.89
N GLY A 193 13.11 -60.81 -3.76
CA GLY A 193 12.04 -60.06 -4.41
C GLY A 193 12.62 -58.93 -5.23
N SER A 194 12.03 -58.58 -6.35
CA SER A 194 12.55 -57.46 -7.16
C SER A 194 11.45 -56.54 -7.67
N TYR A 195 11.83 -55.30 -7.84
CA TYR A 195 11.05 -54.29 -8.52
C TYR A 195 11.68 -53.90 -9.84
N ASN A 196 10.86 -53.75 -10.88
CA ASN A 196 11.25 -52.98 -12.05
C ASN A 196 11.43 -51.52 -11.66
N VAL A 197 12.52 -50.90 -12.07
CA VAL A 197 12.85 -49.50 -11.71
C VAL A 197 11.79 -48.51 -12.20
N ALA A 198 11.20 -48.72 -13.39
CA ALA A 198 10.14 -47.88 -13.91
C ALA A 198 8.84 -48.00 -13.08
N ALA A 199 8.50 -49.25 -12.65
CA ALA A 199 7.35 -49.48 -11.77
C ALA A 199 7.58 -48.88 -10.38
N LEU A 200 8.80 -49.07 -9.83
CA LEU A 200 9.21 -48.44 -8.58
C LEU A 200 9.03 -46.91 -8.64
N SER A 201 9.46 -46.27 -9.74
CA SER A 201 9.31 -44.86 -9.95
C SER A 201 7.84 -44.40 -9.96
N GLN A 202 6.96 -45.17 -10.63
CA GLN A 202 5.53 -44.83 -10.73
C GLN A 202 4.76 -45.05 -9.43
N THR A 203 5.12 -46.09 -8.69
CA THR A 203 4.38 -46.51 -7.48
C THR A 203 4.85 -45.78 -6.24
N MET A 204 6.14 -45.50 -6.16
CA MET A 204 6.78 -44.94 -4.97
C MET A 204 6.99 -43.42 -5.01
N LEU A 205 7.18 -42.84 -6.18
CA LEU A 205 7.38 -41.42 -6.32
C LEU A 205 6.02 -40.75 -6.64
N ASN A 206 5.24 -40.51 -5.62
CA ASN A 206 3.93 -39.90 -5.77
C ASN A 206 4.01 -38.40 -6.13
N ASP A 207 2.95 -37.96 -6.79
CA ASP A 207 2.69 -36.56 -7.17
C ASP A 207 2.66 -35.64 -5.95
N THR A 208 3.80 -35.12 -5.59
CA THR A 208 3.91 -33.99 -4.67
C THR A 208 3.82 -32.69 -5.48
N PHE A 209 3.09 -31.70 -5.00
CA PHE A 209 2.89 -30.39 -5.66
C PHE A 209 2.05 -30.40 -6.97
N GLY A 210 1.05 -31.31 -7.06
CA GLY A 210 0.09 -31.32 -8.18
C GLY A 210 0.67 -31.72 -9.53
N GLY A 211 1.70 -32.54 -9.56
CA GLY A 211 2.30 -33.08 -10.78
C GLY A 211 3.31 -32.16 -11.45
N VAL A 212 3.72 -31.07 -10.77
CA VAL A 212 4.69 -30.14 -11.33
C VAL A 212 6.09 -30.43 -10.80
N GLY A 213 7.02 -30.67 -11.72
CA GLY A 213 8.40 -31.01 -11.37
C GLY A 213 8.69 -32.51 -11.51
N TYR A 214 9.80 -32.96 -10.95
CA TYR A 214 10.19 -34.37 -10.98
C TYR A 214 10.98 -34.77 -9.72
N SER A 215 10.93 -36.07 -9.42
CA SER A 215 11.65 -36.72 -8.35
C SER A 215 12.65 -37.71 -8.89
N LEU A 216 13.74 -37.90 -8.17
CA LEU A 216 14.84 -38.78 -8.50
C LEU A 216 15.24 -39.61 -7.28
N ILE A 217 15.68 -40.82 -7.50
CA ILE A 217 16.51 -41.60 -6.58
C ILE A 217 17.89 -41.74 -7.25
N VAL A 218 18.93 -41.37 -6.53
CA VAL A 218 20.29 -41.25 -7.05
C VAL A 218 21.24 -41.92 -6.06
N THR A 219 22.30 -42.57 -6.55
CA THR A 219 23.38 -43.06 -5.68
C THR A 219 24.23 -41.92 -5.14
N ALA A 220 25.06 -42.14 -4.14
CA ALA A 220 25.95 -41.13 -3.57
C ALA A 220 26.96 -40.57 -4.60
N ASP A 221 27.34 -41.35 -5.61
CA ASP A 221 28.23 -40.94 -6.71
C ASP A 221 27.49 -40.38 -7.93
N GLY A 222 26.17 -40.23 -7.87
CA GLY A 222 25.36 -39.51 -8.83
C GLY A 222 24.69 -40.38 -9.91
N GLU A 223 24.74 -41.70 -9.85
CA GLU A 223 24.03 -42.56 -10.80
C GLU A 223 22.52 -42.48 -10.55
N ILE A 224 21.73 -42.20 -11.59
CA ILE A 224 20.26 -42.09 -11.50
C ILE A 224 19.66 -43.50 -11.49
N ILE A 225 19.04 -43.84 -10.36
CA ILE A 225 18.39 -45.15 -10.11
C ILE A 225 16.96 -45.15 -10.64
N ALA A 226 16.21 -44.10 -10.29
CA ALA A 226 14.80 -43.96 -10.63
C ALA A 226 14.43 -42.50 -10.82
N HIS A 227 13.48 -42.25 -11.68
CA HIS A 227 12.92 -40.90 -11.86
C HIS A 227 11.43 -40.94 -12.17
N HIS A 228 10.70 -39.97 -11.72
CA HIS A 228 9.27 -39.79 -12.00
C HIS A 228 8.92 -38.31 -12.07
N GLY A 229 7.99 -37.94 -12.94
CA GLY A 229 7.45 -36.57 -13.01
C GLY A 229 7.12 -36.10 -14.41
N ASP A 230 6.90 -34.78 -14.57
CA ASP A 230 6.44 -34.18 -15.80
C ASP A 230 7.46 -34.37 -16.94
N PRO A 231 7.06 -34.93 -18.09
CA PRO A 231 7.92 -35.13 -19.27
C PRO A 231 8.52 -33.83 -19.81
N VAL A 232 7.88 -32.67 -19.58
CA VAL A 232 8.38 -31.37 -20.00
C VAL A 232 9.66 -30.99 -19.26
N TYR A 233 9.79 -31.45 -18.02
CA TYR A 233 10.95 -31.19 -17.16
C TYR A 233 11.99 -32.33 -17.20
N GLN A 234 11.64 -33.49 -17.75
CA GLN A 234 12.47 -34.68 -17.85
C GLN A 234 13.35 -34.77 -19.10
N LYS A 235 13.39 -33.73 -19.94
CA LYS A 235 13.86 -33.80 -21.33
C LYS A 235 15.24 -34.39 -21.59
N ALA A 236 15.98 -34.78 -20.54
CA ALA A 236 17.32 -35.33 -20.69
C ALA A 236 17.79 -36.29 -19.58
N LEU A 237 16.95 -36.62 -18.58
CA LEU A 237 17.41 -37.54 -17.52
C LEU A 237 17.03 -38.95 -17.90
N THR A 238 17.99 -39.74 -18.36
CA THR A 238 17.84 -41.15 -18.66
C THR A 238 18.44 -41.97 -17.52
N TYR A 239 17.91 -43.17 -17.34
CA TYR A 239 18.45 -44.14 -16.43
C TYR A 239 19.93 -44.46 -16.78
N GLY A 240 20.81 -44.48 -15.77
CA GLY A 240 22.24 -44.69 -15.93
C GLY A 240 23.07 -43.45 -16.29
N GLU A 241 22.43 -42.28 -16.50
CA GLU A 241 23.18 -41.01 -16.60
C GLU A 241 23.64 -40.54 -15.22
N ASN A 242 24.69 -39.73 -15.19
CA ASN A 242 25.16 -39.15 -13.95
C ASN A 242 24.44 -37.84 -13.66
N PHE A 243 23.85 -37.74 -12.49
CA PHE A 243 23.15 -36.54 -11.99
C PHE A 243 24.03 -35.30 -11.99
N PHE A 244 25.29 -35.40 -11.54
CA PHE A 244 26.19 -34.26 -11.43
C PHE A 244 26.64 -33.76 -12.80
N ASP A 245 26.89 -34.65 -13.75
CA ASP A 245 27.26 -34.29 -15.12
C ASP A 245 26.12 -33.54 -15.79
N PHE A 246 24.87 -34.05 -15.68
CA PHE A 246 23.69 -33.43 -16.22
C PHE A 246 23.49 -32.02 -15.66
N TYR A 247 23.60 -31.84 -14.34
CA TYR A 247 23.40 -30.53 -13.71
C TYR A 247 24.54 -29.58 -14.00
N SER A 248 25.78 -30.01 -14.11
CA SER A 248 26.91 -29.18 -14.47
C SER A 248 26.80 -28.56 -15.87
N GLU A 249 26.20 -29.30 -16.80
CA GLU A 249 26.02 -28.88 -18.20
C GLU A 249 24.82 -27.92 -18.38
N ASN A 250 23.76 -28.10 -17.61
CA ASN A 250 22.47 -27.44 -17.83
C ASN A 250 22.18 -26.29 -16.86
N TYR A 251 22.88 -26.20 -15.73
CA TYR A 251 22.65 -25.21 -14.70
C TYR A 251 23.96 -24.53 -14.26
N ASN A 252 23.86 -23.29 -13.82
CA ASN A 252 25.00 -22.59 -13.25
C ASN A 252 25.14 -22.94 -11.76
N LEU A 253 25.94 -23.99 -11.47
CA LEU A 253 26.09 -24.52 -10.12
C LEU A 253 27.39 -24.03 -9.46
N ASN A 254 27.31 -22.92 -8.74
CA ASN A 254 28.38 -22.53 -7.81
C ASN A 254 28.47 -23.47 -6.60
N ASP A 255 27.44 -24.31 -6.38
CA ASP A 255 27.28 -25.17 -5.20
C ASP A 255 27.36 -26.68 -5.52
N LEU A 256 27.78 -27.05 -6.74
CA LEU A 256 27.85 -28.46 -7.14
C LEU A 256 28.79 -29.28 -6.23
N GLU A 257 29.95 -28.75 -5.91
CA GLU A 257 30.90 -29.42 -5.00
C GLU A 257 30.28 -29.66 -3.61
N ARG A 258 29.45 -28.70 -3.14
CA ARG A 258 28.73 -28.85 -1.89
C ARG A 258 27.72 -30.01 -1.97
N VAL A 259 26.94 -30.06 -3.05
CA VAL A 259 25.94 -31.15 -3.26
C VAL A 259 26.61 -32.51 -3.33
N GLN A 260 27.74 -32.62 -4.05
CA GLN A 260 28.53 -33.85 -4.10
C GLN A 260 29.04 -34.26 -2.72
N ASN A 261 29.53 -33.33 -1.94
CA ASN A 261 29.97 -33.60 -0.58
C ASN A 261 28.81 -34.01 0.33
N ASP A 262 27.63 -33.32 0.22
CA ASP A 262 26.43 -33.70 0.98
C ASP A 262 25.94 -35.08 0.63
N PHE A 263 25.96 -35.47 -0.66
CA PHE A 263 25.59 -36.83 -1.10
C PHE A 263 26.52 -37.88 -0.51
N SER A 264 27.83 -37.64 -0.60
CA SER A 264 28.82 -38.55 -0.05
C SER A 264 28.75 -38.74 1.48
N GLN A 265 28.22 -37.73 2.19
CA GLN A 265 28.05 -37.77 3.64
C GLN A 265 26.63 -38.14 4.09
N GLY A 266 25.70 -38.33 3.15
CA GLY A 266 24.29 -38.56 3.47
C GLY A 266 23.61 -37.35 4.13
N ASN A 267 24.02 -36.12 3.80
CA ASN A 267 23.41 -34.89 4.31
C ASN A 267 22.21 -34.48 3.45
N GLN A 268 21.23 -33.87 4.10
CA GLN A 268 20.10 -33.25 3.40
C GLN A 268 20.40 -31.78 3.04
N GLY A 269 19.82 -31.31 1.95
CA GLY A 269 19.97 -29.92 1.53
C GLY A 269 18.86 -29.43 0.62
N LEU A 270 18.91 -28.13 0.37
CA LEU A 270 18.05 -27.45 -0.59
C LEU A 270 18.85 -26.31 -1.21
N LEU A 271 18.75 -26.19 -2.53
CA LEU A 271 19.36 -25.09 -3.28
C LEU A 271 18.46 -24.62 -4.42
N GLU A 272 18.65 -23.38 -4.86
CA GLU A 272 17.95 -22.79 -6.00
C GLU A 272 18.82 -22.94 -7.25
N LEU A 273 18.28 -23.64 -8.24
CA LEU A 273 18.90 -23.86 -9.55
C LEU A 273 18.47 -22.75 -10.50
N ASN A 274 19.43 -22.00 -11.03
CA ASN A 274 19.19 -20.97 -12.02
C ASN A 274 19.52 -21.47 -13.42
N ILE A 275 18.55 -21.42 -14.33
CA ILE A 275 18.75 -21.79 -15.74
C ILE A 275 19.44 -20.61 -16.45
N PRO A 276 20.62 -20.80 -17.07
CA PRO A 276 21.30 -19.75 -17.79
C PRO A 276 20.41 -19.12 -18.87
N GLY A 277 20.20 -17.80 -18.80
CA GLY A 277 19.39 -17.04 -19.77
C GLY A 277 17.89 -17.00 -19.52
N GLN A 278 17.37 -17.66 -18.47
CA GLN A 278 15.94 -17.68 -18.12
C GLN A 278 15.75 -17.42 -16.62
N ILE A 279 15.80 -16.16 -16.21
CA ILE A 279 15.63 -15.76 -14.80
C ILE A 279 14.24 -16.12 -14.24
N ALA A 280 13.25 -16.32 -15.11
CA ALA A 280 11.86 -16.62 -14.72
C ALA A 280 11.60 -18.11 -14.41
N GLU A 281 12.56 -19.00 -14.64
CA GLU A 281 12.41 -20.44 -14.46
C GLU A 281 13.35 -21.05 -13.43
N SER A 282 13.65 -20.32 -12.35
CA SER A 282 14.39 -20.88 -11.21
C SER A 282 13.67 -22.10 -10.64
N ARG A 283 14.45 -23.12 -10.27
CA ARG A 283 13.95 -24.34 -9.65
C ARG A 283 14.60 -24.58 -8.31
N TYR A 284 13.87 -25.18 -7.39
CA TYR A 284 14.44 -25.75 -6.19
C TYR A 284 14.90 -27.19 -6.45
N LEU A 285 16.09 -27.52 -6.00
CA LEU A 285 16.57 -28.89 -5.80
C LEU A 285 16.60 -29.16 -4.30
N ALA A 286 15.72 -30.01 -3.83
CA ALA A 286 15.77 -30.53 -2.46
C ALA A 286 16.28 -31.98 -2.51
N TYR A 287 17.15 -32.35 -1.59
CA TYR A 287 17.71 -33.68 -1.50
C TYR A 287 17.87 -34.15 -0.05
N ALA A 288 17.69 -35.45 0.17
CA ALA A 288 17.86 -36.06 1.48
C ALA A 288 18.32 -37.54 1.31
N PRO A 289 18.95 -38.12 2.34
CA PRO A 289 19.27 -39.54 2.31
C PRO A 289 17.99 -40.39 2.22
N PHE A 290 18.03 -41.41 1.40
CA PHE A 290 16.92 -42.35 1.23
C PHE A 290 16.72 -43.25 2.46
N GLY A 291 17.76 -43.39 3.29
CA GLY A 291 17.71 -44.21 4.50
C GLY A 291 18.04 -45.70 4.30
N MET A 292 18.25 -46.12 3.06
CA MET A 292 18.72 -47.45 2.69
C MET A 292 19.80 -47.31 1.63
N ASN A 293 20.85 -48.11 1.71
CA ASN A 293 22.08 -47.95 0.94
C ASN A 293 22.62 -46.50 1.06
N ASP A 294 23.51 -46.12 0.15
CA ASP A 294 24.01 -44.75 0.04
C ASP A 294 23.18 -43.93 -0.95
N TRP A 295 21.86 -44.19 -1.00
CA TRP A 295 20.98 -43.51 -1.96
C TRP A 295 20.44 -42.20 -1.42
N MET A 296 20.22 -41.29 -2.35
CA MET A 296 19.63 -39.96 -2.10
C MET A 296 18.30 -39.87 -2.84
N ILE A 297 17.29 -39.29 -2.20
CA ILE A 297 16.06 -38.87 -2.86
C ILE A 297 16.14 -37.38 -3.16
N CYS A 298 15.76 -37.00 -4.37
CA CYS A 298 15.83 -35.61 -4.84
C CYS A 298 14.49 -35.19 -5.41
N TYR A 299 14.13 -33.93 -5.16
CA TYR A 299 13.02 -33.25 -5.80
C TYR A 299 13.51 -32.01 -6.55
N VAL A 300 13.05 -31.85 -7.79
CA VAL A 300 13.30 -30.67 -8.59
C VAL A 300 11.96 -30.04 -8.99
N ILE A 301 11.68 -28.86 -8.49
CA ILE A 301 10.39 -28.19 -8.65
C ILE A 301 10.61 -26.74 -9.05
N PRO A 302 9.82 -26.16 -9.99
CA PRO A 302 9.82 -24.71 -10.22
C PRO A 302 9.55 -23.94 -8.93
N VAL A 303 10.29 -22.85 -8.71
CA VAL A 303 10.10 -22.00 -7.53
C VAL A 303 8.66 -21.48 -7.45
N SER A 304 8.06 -21.14 -8.60
CA SER A 304 6.65 -20.72 -8.69
C SER A 304 5.70 -21.79 -8.14
N ALA A 305 5.88 -23.07 -8.51
CA ALA A 305 5.02 -24.16 -8.05
C ALA A 305 5.17 -24.41 -6.54
N ALA A 306 6.38 -24.34 -6.00
CA ALA A 306 6.62 -24.44 -4.57
C ALA A 306 5.96 -23.28 -3.78
N GLN A 307 5.87 -22.09 -4.38
CA GLN A 307 5.26 -20.92 -3.79
C GLN A 307 3.75 -20.83 -4.02
N ASP A 308 3.20 -21.52 -5.01
CA ASP A 308 1.77 -21.48 -5.34
C ASP A 308 0.87 -21.93 -4.18
N ALA A 309 1.34 -22.86 -3.36
CA ALA A 309 0.65 -23.25 -2.13
C ALA A 309 0.42 -22.07 -1.15
N TYR A 310 1.22 -21.01 -1.28
CA TYR A 310 1.16 -19.78 -0.47
C TYR A 310 0.71 -18.57 -1.27
N SER A 311 0.32 -18.72 -2.55
CA SER A 311 -0.10 -17.62 -3.45
C SER A 311 -1.30 -16.84 -2.91
N PHE A 312 -2.16 -17.50 -2.12
CA PHE A 312 -3.29 -16.85 -1.44
C PHE A 312 -2.83 -15.73 -0.49
N ILE A 313 -1.64 -15.84 0.12
CA ILE A 313 -1.07 -14.80 0.99
C ILE A 313 -0.79 -13.54 0.16
N GLY A 314 -0.20 -13.67 -1.03
CA GLY A 314 0.05 -12.56 -1.95
C GLY A 314 -1.24 -11.86 -2.40
N ASN A 315 -2.33 -12.60 -2.59
CA ASN A 315 -3.64 -12.04 -2.91
C ASN A 315 -4.23 -11.24 -1.74
N TYR A 316 -4.09 -11.72 -0.50
CA TYR A 316 -4.49 -10.96 0.68
C TYR A 316 -3.63 -9.71 0.87
N GLU A 317 -2.33 -9.79 0.62
CA GLU A 317 -1.41 -8.65 0.70
C GLU A 317 -1.75 -7.55 -0.29
N THR A 318 -1.98 -7.89 -1.56
CA THR A 318 -2.36 -6.93 -2.60
C THR A 318 -3.71 -6.29 -2.32
N THR A 319 -4.67 -7.07 -1.82
CA THR A 319 -6.00 -6.58 -1.40
C THR A 319 -5.87 -5.62 -0.22
N PHE A 320 -5.12 -6.01 0.81
CA PHE A 320 -4.85 -5.16 1.98
C PHE A 320 -4.16 -3.86 1.60
N LEU A 321 -3.16 -3.92 0.71
CA LEU A 321 -2.47 -2.74 0.19
C LEU A 321 -3.43 -1.79 -0.52
N GLY A 322 -4.32 -2.33 -1.37
CA GLY A 322 -5.34 -1.54 -2.07
C GLY A 322 -6.28 -0.82 -1.10
N ILE A 323 -6.81 -1.54 -0.09
CA ILE A 323 -7.68 -0.97 0.96
C ILE A 323 -6.93 0.09 1.77
N PHE A 324 -5.67 -0.17 2.12
CA PHE A 324 -4.85 0.77 2.89
C PHE A 324 -4.57 2.06 2.12
N ILE A 325 -4.21 1.97 0.83
CA ILE A 325 -4.02 3.15 -0.03
C ILE A 325 -5.31 3.95 -0.14
N LEU A 326 -6.45 3.29 -0.34
CA LEU A 326 -7.75 3.95 -0.39
C LEU A 326 -8.04 4.70 0.92
N PHE A 327 -7.79 4.07 2.06
CA PHE A 327 -7.96 4.70 3.38
C PHE A 327 -7.08 5.94 3.56
N VAL A 328 -5.81 5.87 3.17
CA VAL A 328 -4.88 7.01 3.23
C VAL A 328 -5.35 8.15 2.32
N CYS A 329 -5.80 7.84 1.10
CA CYS A 329 -6.36 8.84 0.18
C CYS A 329 -7.60 9.54 0.77
N LEU A 330 -8.51 8.78 1.37
CA LEU A 330 -9.70 9.31 2.03
C LEU A 330 -9.34 10.19 3.23
N LEU A 331 -8.35 9.80 4.02
CA LEU A 331 -7.85 10.58 5.16
C LEU A 331 -7.26 11.91 4.72
N ILE A 332 -6.42 11.90 3.68
CA ILE A 332 -5.83 13.11 3.11
C ILE A 332 -6.93 14.03 2.56
N TRP A 333 -7.88 13.48 1.80
CA TRP A 333 -9.02 14.22 1.29
C TRP A 333 -9.84 14.88 2.42
N TYR A 334 -10.12 14.12 3.49
CA TYR A 334 -10.84 14.60 4.67
C TYR A 334 -10.10 15.76 5.37
N ILE A 335 -8.78 15.65 5.56
CA ILE A 335 -7.95 16.71 6.15
C ILE A 335 -7.98 17.98 5.28
N ILE A 336 -7.83 17.84 3.96
CA ILE A 336 -7.87 18.96 3.03
C ILE A 336 -9.25 19.63 3.05
N HIS A 337 -10.31 18.84 3.07
CA HIS A 337 -11.69 19.35 3.08
C HIS A 337 -11.99 20.16 4.35
N ILE A 338 -11.66 19.63 5.52
CA ILE A 338 -11.86 20.33 6.81
C ILE A 338 -10.99 21.59 6.90
N SER A 339 -9.73 21.52 6.49
CA SER A 339 -8.83 22.67 6.51
C SER A 339 -9.33 23.79 5.61
N GLY A 340 -9.89 23.46 4.44
CA GLY A 340 -10.49 24.42 3.51
C GLY A 340 -11.72 25.11 4.08
N SER A 341 -12.59 24.40 4.78
CA SER A 341 -13.81 24.95 5.38
C SER A 341 -13.50 25.92 6.53
N ARG A 342 -12.62 25.52 7.45
CA ARG A 342 -12.20 26.37 8.58
C ARG A 342 -11.52 27.67 8.14
N ASN A 343 -10.69 27.61 7.10
CA ASN A 343 -10.02 28.81 6.59
C ASN A 343 -10.99 29.82 5.97
N ARG A 344 -12.07 29.38 5.33
CA ARG A 344 -13.10 30.29 4.79
C ARG A 344 -13.86 30.99 5.91
N GLU A 345 -14.22 30.26 6.93
CA GLU A 345 -14.95 30.80 8.08
C GLU A 345 -14.10 31.81 8.86
N LEU A 346 -12.84 31.49 9.15
CA LEU A 346 -11.91 32.40 9.80
C LEU A 346 -11.66 33.67 8.98
N LEU A 347 -11.58 33.58 7.66
CA LEU A 347 -11.47 34.72 6.78
C LEU A 347 -12.72 35.58 6.79
N TYR A 348 -13.90 34.97 6.81
CA TYR A 348 -15.18 35.69 6.89
C TYR A 348 -15.27 36.50 8.17
N TYR A 349 -14.99 35.95 9.34
CA TYR A 349 -15.00 36.65 10.62
C TYR A 349 -13.89 37.73 10.73
N ALA A 350 -12.72 37.45 10.16
CA ALA A 350 -11.62 38.43 10.17
C ALA A 350 -11.89 39.66 9.28
N GLN A 351 -12.82 39.57 8.34
CA GLN A 351 -13.14 40.63 7.39
C GLN A 351 -14.35 41.49 7.77
N ARG A 352 -15.16 41.05 8.72
CA ARG A 352 -16.43 41.69 9.04
C ARG A 352 -16.46 42.21 10.47
N ASP A 353 -17.33 43.19 10.69
CA ASP A 353 -17.71 43.69 12.01
C ASP A 353 -18.64 42.65 12.67
N SER A 354 -18.31 42.20 13.88
CA SER A 354 -19.02 41.10 14.57
C SER A 354 -20.45 41.42 14.96
N LEU A 355 -20.78 42.74 15.10
CA LEU A 355 -22.11 43.16 15.49
C LEU A 355 -23.03 43.33 14.26
N THR A 356 -22.57 44.02 13.23
CA THR A 356 -23.42 44.40 12.09
C THR A 356 -23.28 43.45 10.88
N GLY A 357 -22.25 42.60 10.84
CA GLY A 357 -21.96 41.74 9.69
C GLY A 357 -21.44 42.45 8.45
N LEU A 358 -21.31 43.80 8.49
CA LEU A 358 -20.70 44.60 7.43
C LEU A 358 -19.18 44.42 7.39
N TYR A 359 -18.49 44.88 6.37
CA TYR A 359 -17.03 44.90 6.39
C TYR A 359 -16.51 45.74 7.58
N ASN A 360 -15.48 45.27 8.25
CA ASN A 360 -14.79 46.04 9.26
C ASN A 360 -13.94 47.12 8.60
N LYS A 361 -13.46 48.09 9.40
CA LYS A 361 -12.69 49.27 8.94
C LYS A 361 -11.59 48.87 7.93
N LYS A 362 -10.79 47.89 8.28
CA LYS A 362 -9.65 47.44 7.45
C LYS A 362 -10.09 46.92 6.11
N ASN A 363 -11.08 46.04 6.08
CA ASN A 363 -11.56 45.46 4.83
C ASN A 363 -12.37 46.45 3.99
N THR A 364 -13.12 47.38 4.60
CA THR A 364 -13.78 48.48 3.88
C THR A 364 -12.76 49.30 3.09
N GLU A 365 -11.67 49.73 3.74
CA GLU A 365 -10.57 50.43 3.08
C GLU A 365 -9.92 49.60 1.98
N GLU A 366 -9.62 48.35 2.27
CA GLU A 366 -8.98 47.43 1.31
C GLU A 366 -9.83 47.19 0.06
N GLN A 367 -11.13 46.93 0.23
CA GLN A 367 -12.05 46.70 -0.86
C GLN A 367 -12.28 47.93 -1.75
N ILE A 368 -12.42 49.11 -1.13
CA ILE A 368 -12.59 50.36 -1.88
C ILE A 368 -11.31 50.69 -2.65
N ASN A 369 -10.14 50.61 -2.02
CA ASN A 369 -8.88 50.89 -2.69
C ASN A 369 -8.61 49.90 -3.83
N ALA A 370 -8.89 48.61 -3.63
CA ALA A 370 -8.74 47.59 -4.69
C ALA A 370 -9.65 47.88 -5.87
N PHE A 371 -10.91 48.26 -5.60
CA PHE A 371 -11.86 48.59 -6.66
C PHE A 371 -11.43 49.86 -7.44
N LEU A 372 -11.00 50.92 -6.75
CA LEU A 372 -10.57 52.18 -7.39
C LEU A 372 -9.32 52.03 -8.28
N GLN A 373 -8.49 51.01 -8.04
CA GLN A 373 -7.34 50.69 -8.88
C GLN A 373 -7.70 50.05 -10.25
N GLU A 374 -8.88 49.43 -10.34
CA GLU A 374 -9.32 48.67 -11.52
C GLU A 374 -10.32 49.42 -12.40
N VAL A 375 -10.84 50.58 -11.91
CA VAL A 375 -11.93 51.30 -12.58
C VAL A 375 -11.42 52.33 -13.57
N GLN A 376 -12.17 52.51 -14.67
CA GLN A 376 -11.93 53.55 -15.67
C GLN A 376 -12.33 54.94 -15.12
N PRO A 377 -11.55 56.00 -15.44
CA PRO A 377 -11.78 57.35 -14.87
C PRO A 377 -13.11 57.98 -15.23
N GLU A 378 -13.77 57.49 -16.28
CA GLU A 378 -15.04 58.04 -16.79
C GLU A 378 -16.27 57.57 -16.01
N VAL A 379 -16.08 56.59 -15.11
CA VAL A 379 -17.18 55.97 -14.35
C VAL A 379 -17.26 56.59 -12.94
N HIS A 380 -18.36 57.21 -12.62
CA HIS A 380 -18.56 57.86 -11.32
C HIS A 380 -19.07 56.87 -10.26
N HIS A 381 -18.61 57.07 -9.04
CA HIS A 381 -18.99 56.34 -7.83
C HIS A 381 -19.28 57.30 -6.70
N ALA A 382 -20.07 56.89 -5.71
CA ALA A 382 -20.34 57.73 -4.55
C ALA A 382 -19.81 57.10 -3.27
N PHE A 383 -19.05 57.85 -2.52
CA PHE A 383 -18.53 57.48 -1.21
C PHE A 383 -19.30 58.24 -0.14
N PHE A 384 -19.89 57.50 0.79
CA PHE A 384 -20.65 58.06 1.91
C PHE A 384 -19.95 57.71 3.21
N ILE A 385 -19.82 58.68 4.11
CA ILE A 385 -19.64 58.48 5.54
C ILE A 385 -20.95 58.82 6.23
N MET A 386 -21.39 57.96 7.11
CA MET A 386 -22.62 58.05 7.86
C MET A 386 -22.32 57.88 9.34
N ASP A 387 -22.95 58.71 10.17
CA ASP A 387 -22.81 58.68 11.62
C ASP A 387 -24.20 58.77 12.26
N MET A 388 -24.50 57.89 13.20
CA MET A 388 -25.80 57.88 13.87
C MET A 388 -25.93 59.08 14.81
N ASP A 389 -26.92 59.90 14.54
CA ASP A 389 -27.15 61.12 15.34
C ASP A 389 -27.52 60.79 16.78
N CYS A 390 -26.84 61.38 17.74
CA CYS A 390 -27.09 61.27 19.17
C CYS A 390 -26.96 59.82 19.71
N PHE A 391 -26.16 58.96 19.09
CA PHE A 391 -25.98 57.55 19.48
C PHE A 391 -25.57 57.40 20.95
N LYS A 392 -24.71 58.28 21.46
CA LYS A 392 -24.36 58.32 22.88
C LYS A 392 -25.59 58.49 23.78
N GLN A 393 -26.55 59.36 23.39
CA GLN A 393 -27.78 59.55 24.15
C GLN A 393 -28.69 58.34 24.13
N ILE A 394 -28.66 57.56 23.04
CA ILE A 394 -29.35 56.24 22.96
C ILE A 394 -28.77 55.31 24.00
N ASN A 395 -27.44 55.17 24.04
CA ASN A 395 -26.76 54.34 25.03
C ASN A 395 -27.03 54.81 26.47
N ASP A 396 -26.94 56.13 26.72
CA ASP A 396 -27.11 56.68 28.06
C ASP A 396 -28.57 56.54 28.57
N LYS A 397 -29.58 56.62 27.68
CA LYS A 397 -31.00 56.55 28.04
C LYS A 397 -31.53 55.12 28.08
N TYR A 398 -31.15 54.28 27.11
CA TYR A 398 -31.74 52.96 26.89
C TYR A 398 -30.78 51.79 27.17
N GLY A 399 -29.52 52.06 27.47
CA GLY A 399 -28.48 51.10 27.72
C GLY A 399 -27.77 50.57 26.46
N HIS A 400 -26.58 50.05 26.62
CA HIS A 400 -25.75 49.59 25.50
C HIS A 400 -26.41 48.48 24.67
N ALA A 401 -27.23 47.62 25.28
CA ALA A 401 -27.92 46.54 24.55
C ALA A 401 -28.90 47.08 23.49
N ILE A 402 -29.59 48.20 23.78
CA ILE A 402 -30.46 48.85 22.81
C ILE A 402 -29.64 49.62 21.77
N GLY A 403 -28.49 50.23 22.17
CA GLY A 403 -27.54 50.81 21.24
C GLY A 403 -26.99 49.81 20.24
N ASP A 404 -26.62 48.61 20.70
CA ASP A 404 -26.16 47.51 19.82
C ASP A 404 -27.27 47.08 18.85
N GLN A 405 -28.52 46.92 19.31
CA GLN A 405 -29.67 46.65 18.43
C GLN A 405 -29.90 47.76 17.39
N ALA A 406 -29.68 49.04 17.76
CA ALA A 406 -29.77 50.16 16.83
C ALA A 406 -28.69 50.09 15.73
N LEU A 407 -27.47 49.73 16.09
CA LEU A 407 -26.37 49.51 15.14
C LEU A 407 -26.64 48.29 14.22
N GLU A 408 -27.13 47.17 14.75
CA GLU A 408 -27.55 45.99 13.97
C GLU A 408 -28.69 46.33 13.00
N ALA A 409 -29.70 47.08 13.46
CA ALA A 409 -30.82 47.53 12.63
C ALA A 409 -30.37 48.44 11.50
N PHE A 410 -29.46 49.38 11.79
CA PHE A 410 -28.89 50.25 10.75
C PHE A 410 -28.03 49.46 9.76
N GLY A 411 -27.16 48.55 10.23
CA GLY A 411 -26.38 47.68 9.37
C GLY A 411 -27.26 46.80 8.46
N SER A 412 -28.34 46.24 9.00
CA SER A 412 -29.32 45.46 8.25
C SER A 412 -30.08 46.29 7.22
N LEU A 413 -30.43 47.55 7.57
CA LEU A 413 -31.02 48.50 6.63
C LEU A 413 -30.06 48.76 5.46
N LEU A 414 -28.79 49.02 5.73
CA LEU A 414 -27.78 49.25 4.68
C LEU A 414 -27.67 48.05 3.77
N GLN A 415 -27.60 46.83 4.32
CA GLN A 415 -27.50 45.59 3.52
C GLN A 415 -28.73 45.37 2.63
N SER A 416 -29.92 45.68 3.11
CA SER A 416 -31.16 45.51 2.34
C SER A 416 -31.42 46.62 1.31
N TYR A 417 -30.85 47.80 1.54
CA TYR A 417 -31.09 48.99 0.73
C TYR A 417 -30.09 49.16 -0.42
N PHE A 418 -28.81 48.85 -0.19
CA PHE A 418 -27.77 48.91 -1.20
C PHE A 418 -27.60 47.58 -1.95
N ARG A 419 -27.00 47.64 -3.13
CA ARG A 419 -26.79 46.45 -3.94
C ARG A 419 -25.67 45.58 -3.36
N GLN A 420 -25.72 44.30 -3.64
CA GLN A 420 -24.69 43.35 -3.26
C GLN A 420 -23.30 43.71 -3.85
N SER A 421 -23.27 44.44 -4.95
CA SER A 421 -22.05 44.97 -5.60
C SER A 421 -21.44 46.15 -4.86
N ASP A 422 -22.20 46.90 -4.04
CA ASP A 422 -21.70 48.02 -3.30
C ASP A 422 -20.89 47.56 -2.08
N ILE A 423 -19.97 48.42 -1.60
CA ILE A 423 -19.13 48.10 -0.45
C ILE A 423 -19.71 48.77 0.77
N LEU A 424 -20.07 47.96 1.77
CA LEU A 424 -20.69 48.44 3.00
C LEU A 424 -19.79 48.09 4.18
N GLY A 425 -19.45 49.03 5.01
CA GLY A 425 -18.58 48.84 6.16
C GLY A 425 -18.99 49.62 7.39
N ARG A 426 -18.67 49.07 8.57
CA ARG A 426 -18.67 49.82 9.83
C ARG A 426 -17.23 50.07 10.24
N ILE A 427 -16.89 51.33 10.41
CA ILE A 427 -15.50 51.80 10.58
C ILE A 427 -15.18 52.32 11.98
N GLY A 428 -16.19 52.58 12.78
CA GLY A 428 -16.09 53.04 14.16
C GLY A 428 -17.36 52.74 14.94
N GLY A 429 -17.48 53.22 16.16
CA GLY A 429 -18.61 52.97 17.05
C GLY A 429 -19.98 53.12 16.37
N ASP A 430 -20.32 54.31 15.93
CA ASP A 430 -21.56 54.70 15.25
C ASP A 430 -21.34 55.15 13.80
N GLU A 431 -20.13 54.94 13.26
CA GLU A 431 -19.73 55.37 11.92
C GLU A 431 -19.81 54.22 10.91
N PHE A 432 -20.46 54.47 9.79
CA PHE A 432 -20.63 53.54 8.67
C PHE A 432 -20.10 54.17 7.36
N VAL A 433 -19.61 53.33 6.48
CA VAL A 433 -19.18 53.74 5.14
C VAL A 433 -19.94 52.91 4.10
N VAL A 434 -20.42 53.62 3.09
CA VAL A 434 -20.99 52.99 1.88
C VAL A 434 -20.23 53.52 0.66
N PHE A 435 -19.78 52.62 -0.16
CA PHE A 435 -19.24 52.93 -1.49
C PHE A 435 -20.17 52.38 -2.56
N MET A 436 -20.98 53.28 -3.12
CA MET A 436 -21.97 52.96 -4.14
C MET A 436 -21.32 53.02 -5.52
N LYS A 437 -21.30 51.88 -6.19
CA LYS A 437 -20.66 51.74 -7.50
C LYS A 437 -21.58 52.14 -8.63
N HIS A 438 -21.00 52.70 -9.70
CA HIS A 438 -21.71 53.04 -10.94
C HIS A 438 -22.90 53.98 -10.71
N VAL A 439 -22.60 55.17 -10.24
CA VAL A 439 -23.59 56.23 -9.97
C VAL A 439 -23.66 57.18 -11.17
N LYS A 440 -24.84 57.65 -11.48
CA LYS A 440 -25.03 58.52 -12.64
C LYS A 440 -24.47 59.92 -12.39
N ASN A 441 -24.72 60.51 -11.21
CA ASN A 441 -24.25 61.82 -10.78
C ASN A 441 -24.43 62.01 -9.26
N ALA A 442 -23.97 63.12 -8.72
CA ALA A 442 -24.06 63.45 -7.30
C ALA A 442 -25.50 63.63 -6.80
N GLU A 443 -26.40 64.15 -7.66
CA GLU A 443 -27.82 64.32 -7.33
C GLU A 443 -28.49 62.98 -7.11
N ASN A 444 -28.16 61.99 -7.93
CA ASN A 444 -28.69 60.65 -7.81
C ASN A 444 -28.21 59.95 -6.51
N ALA A 445 -26.93 60.14 -6.15
CA ALA A 445 -26.37 59.65 -4.90
C ALA A 445 -27.03 60.34 -3.70
N SER A 446 -27.20 61.66 -3.75
CA SER A 446 -27.86 62.42 -2.70
C SER A 446 -29.33 62.03 -2.51
N ALA A 447 -30.06 61.76 -3.61
CA ALA A 447 -31.43 61.30 -3.54
C ALA A 447 -31.52 59.93 -2.83
N ARG A 448 -30.59 59.03 -3.11
CA ARG A 448 -30.49 57.71 -2.43
C ARG A 448 -30.19 57.86 -0.95
N ALA A 449 -29.31 58.81 -0.56
CA ALA A 449 -29.02 59.10 0.84
C ALA A 449 -30.27 59.63 1.58
N LYS A 450 -31.02 60.55 0.96
CA LYS A 450 -32.26 61.11 1.54
C LYS A 450 -33.33 60.04 1.72
N GLU A 451 -33.51 59.12 0.75
CA GLU A 451 -34.43 58.02 0.89
C GLU A 451 -34.02 57.08 2.02
N LEU A 452 -32.70 56.78 2.14
CA LEU A 452 -32.17 55.99 3.25
C LEU A 452 -32.48 56.61 4.61
N LEU A 453 -32.28 57.91 4.77
CA LEU A 453 -32.62 58.65 6.00
C LEU A 453 -34.11 58.55 6.33
N THR A 454 -34.98 58.64 5.32
CA THR A 454 -36.43 58.45 5.51
C THR A 454 -36.75 57.07 6.01
N LYS A 455 -36.11 56.03 5.44
CA LYS A 455 -36.29 54.63 5.90
C LYS A 455 -35.73 54.44 7.31
N LEU A 456 -34.56 55.00 7.63
CA LEU A 456 -33.98 54.94 8.96
C LEU A 456 -34.89 55.52 10.01
N HIS A 457 -35.56 56.64 9.69
CA HIS A 457 -36.51 57.32 10.57
C HIS A 457 -37.77 56.48 10.89
N THR A 458 -38.10 55.51 10.05
CA THR A 458 -39.24 54.59 10.28
C THR A 458 -38.87 53.33 11.03
N LEU A 459 -37.57 53.08 11.27
CA LEU A 459 -37.13 51.90 12.01
C LEU A 459 -37.44 52.04 13.51
N THR A 460 -38.06 50.99 14.05
CA THR A 460 -38.32 50.85 15.50
C THR A 460 -37.31 49.85 16.08
N VAL A 461 -36.67 50.21 17.18
CA VAL A 461 -35.71 49.37 17.89
C VAL A 461 -36.10 49.28 19.37
N GLY A 462 -36.40 48.09 19.82
CA GLY A 462 -36.79 47.85 21.21
C GLY A 462 -37.91 48.77 21.68
N ASN A 463 -37.72 49.48 22.81
CA ASN A 463 -38.62 50.42 23.41
C ASN A 463 -38.24 51.91 23.15
N MET A 464 -37.50 52.17 22.06
CA MET A 464 -37.11 53.55 21.71
C MET A 464 -38.32 54.35 21.28
N GLU A 465 -38.56 55.49 21.98
CA GLU A 465 -39.62 56.44 21.65
C GLU A 465 -39.24 57.45 20.55
N ARG A 466 -37.92 57.60 20.30
CA ARG A 466 -37.42 58.48 19.26
C ARG A 466 -37.00 57.71 18.03
N PRO A 467 -37.34 58.21 16.84
CA PRO A 467 -36.85 57.64 15.61
C PRO A 467 -35.35 57.79 15.50
N MET A 468 -34.69 56.80 14.82
CA MET A 468 -33.27 56.90 14.51
C MET A 468 -33.03 57.90 13.39
N SER A 469 -31.94 58.62 13.47
CA SER A 469 -31.47 59.51 12.40
C SER A 469 -29.95 59.40 12.24
N ALA A 470 -29.47 59.76 11.08
CA ALA A 470 -28.05 59.80 10.79
C ALA A 470 -27.68 61.05 9.98
N SER A 471 -26.48 61.51 10.16
CA SER A 471 -25.88 62.54 9.30
C SER A 471 -24.99 61.87 8.27
N ILE A 472 -24.99 62.36 7.02
CA ILE A 472 -24.29 61.73 5.89
C ILE A 472 -23.41 62.76 5.18
N GLY A 473 -22.13 62.46 5.01
CA GLY A 473 -21.22 63.17 4.11
C GLY A 473 -21.03 62.39 2.82
N LEU A 474 -21.23 63.01 1.68
CA LEU A 474 -21.16 62.42 0.34
C LEU A 474 -20.02 63.05 -0.47
N VAL A 475 -19.23 62.19 -1.10
CA VAL A 475 -18.15 62.56 -2.02
C VAL A 475 -18.23 61.73 -3.29
N MET A 476 -17.95 62.35 -4.44
CA MET A 476 -17.90 61.65 -5.72
C MET A 476 -16.48 61.16 -6.02
N ALA A 477 -16.37 59.94 -6.49
CA ALA A 477 -15.14 59.32 -6.99
C ALA A 477 -15.28 59.04 -8.48
N PRO A 478 -14.22 59.21 -9.28
CA PRO A 478 -12.86 59.63 -8.91
C PRO A 478 -12.69 61.16 -8.81
N ASP A 479 -13.71 61.97 -9.08
CA ASP A 479 -13.63 63.42 -9.25
C ASP A 479 -12.95 64.12 -8.07
N GLU A 480 -13.24 63.69 -6.86
CA GLU A 480 -12.74 64.26 -5.64
C GLU A 480 -11.70 63.37 -4.91
N GLY A 481 -11.37 62.20 -5.44
CA GLY A 481 -10.33 61.36 -4.87
C GLY A 481 -10.24 59.98 -5.54
N ASP A 482 -9.02 59.44 -5.64
CA ASP A 482 -8.68 58.18 -6.26
C ASP A 482 -8.31 57.09 -5.23
N CYS A 483 -8.42 57.40 -3.93
CA CYS A 483 -8.16 56.44 -2.85
C CYS A 483 -9.10 56.65 -1.66
N TYR A 484 -9.28 55.60 -0.85
CA TYR A 484 -10.14 55.61 0.33
C TYR A 484 -9.84 56.79 1.25
N MET A 485 -8.59 57.10 1.55
CA MET A 485 -8.20 58.11 2.51
C MET A 485 -8.59 59.53 2.04
N GLU A 486 -8.46 59.85 0.76
CA GLU A 486 -8.86 61.15 0.21
C GLU A 486 -10.38 61.32 0.22
N LEU A 487 -11.10 60.26 -0.17
CA LEU A 487 -12.56 60.26 -0.14
C LEU A 487 -13.07 60.38 1.29
N TYR A 488 -12.45 59.64 2.23
CA TYR A 488 -12.79 59.69 3.65
C TYR A 488 -12.65 61.10 4.22
N GLN A 489 -11.49 61.76 4.05
CA GLN A 489 -11.25 63.11 4.58
C GLN A 489 -12.27 64.10 4.06
N LYS A 490 -12.60 64.08 2.78
CA LYS A 490 -13.57 64.97 2.18
C LYS A 490 -15.01 64.70 2.60
N ALA A 491 -15.37 63.41 2.71
CA ALA A 491 -16.67 62.98 3.19
C ALA A 491 -16.87 63.32 4.67
N ASP A 492 -15.82 63.25 5.50
CA ASP A 492 -15.86 63.65 6.91
C ASP A 492 -16.13 65.15 7.06
N HIS A 493 -15.51 66.00 6.23
CA HIS A 493 -15.84 67.41 6.19
C HIS A 493 -17.31 67.65 5.82
N ALA A 494 -17.86 66.98 4.86
CA ALA A 494 -19.26 67.03 4.49
C ALA A 494 -20.18 66.56 5.62
N LEU A 495 -19.80 65.47 6.30
CA LEU A 495 -20.50 64.89 7.46
C LEU A 495 -20.54 65.92 8.62
N TYR A 496 -19.40 66.60 8.91
CA TYR A 496 -19.37 67.64 9.92
C TYR A 496 -20.35 68.76 9.59
N GLN A 497 -20.39 69.25 8.34
CA GLN A 497 -21.37 70.25 7.90
C GLN A 497 -22.82 69.74 8.03
N ALA A 498 -23.10 68.47 7.78
CA ALA A 498 -24.42 67.84 7.99
C ALA A 498 -24.83 67.97 9.48
N LYS A 499 -23.90 67.62 10.39
CA LYS A 499 -24.11 67.71 11.84
C LYS A 499 -24.36 69.15 12.29
N MET A 500 -23.59 70.12 11.79
CA MET A 500 -23.74 71.58 12.14
C MET A 500 -25.03 72.17 11.61
N ARG A 501 -25.55 71.71 10.47
CA ARG A 501 -26.79 72.24 9.85
C ARG A 501 -28.07 71.59 10.41
N GLY A 502 -27.99 70.92 11.55
CA GLY A 502 -29.16 70.40 12.27
C GLY A 502 -29.33 68.87 12.19
N LYS A 503 -28.34 68.15 11.71
CA LYS A 503 -28.36 66.70 11.63
C LYS A 503 -29.40 66.10 10.68
N ASN A 504 -29.59 64.80 10.66
CA ASN A 504 -30.58 64.07 9.85
C ASN A 504 -30.63 64.52 8.37
N GLN A 505 -29.49 64.65 7.76
CA GLN A 505 -29.37 65.11 6.37
C GLN A 505 -28.11 64.63 5.70
N CYS A 506 -28.11 64.70 4.37
CA CYS A 506 -26.95 64.41 3.54
C CYS A 506 -26.39 65.74 2.98
N VAL A 507 -25.08 65.94 3.13
CA VAL A 507 -24.34 67.04 2.55
C VAL A 507 -23.33 66.50 1.55
N ILE A 508 -23.35 67.12 0.34
CA ILE A 508 -22.36 66.76 -0.72
C ILE A 508 -21.15 67.65 -0.48
N PHE A 509 -19.95 67.03 -0.51
CA PHE A 509 -18.71 67.82 -0.45
C PHE A 509 -18.58 68.77 -1.63
N SER A 510 -18.22 69.99 -1.36
CA SER A 510 -17.82 71.01 -2.37
C SER A 510 -16.46 71.59 -2.00
N ARG A 511 -15.66 71.97 -2.99
CA ARG A 511 -14.32 72.56 -2.76
C ARG A 511 -14.36 73.87 -1.97
N GLU A 512 -15.49 74.62 -2.00
CA GLU A 512 -15.71 75.85 -1.25
C GLU A 512 -15.80 75.64 0.27
N MET A 513 -16.11 74.41 0.71
CA MET A 513 -16.15 74.02 2.13
C MET A 513 -14.78 74.07 2.79
N ASN A 514 -13.71 73.82 2.02
CA ASN A 514 -12.34 73.88 2.53
C ASN A 514 -11.84 75.31 2.77
N ALA A 515 -12.39 76.32 2.08
CA ALA A 515 -11.95 77.70 2.21
C ALA A 515 -12.43 78.39 3.52
N LYS A 516 -13.57 77.95 4.06
CA LYS A 516 -14.14 78.52 5.29
C LYS A 516 -13.53 78.04 6.60
N GLN A 517 -12.88 76.85 6.58
CA GLN A 517 -12.18 76.26 7.75
C GLN A 517 -10.76 76.86 7.95
N ALA A 518 -10.21 77.52 6.97
CA ALA A 518 -8.89 78.12 7.07
C ALA A 518 -8.98 79.57 7.66
N GLU A 519 -10.20 80.09 7.88
CA GLU A 519 -10.46 81.40 8.46
C GLU A 519 -11.00 81.39 9.91
N GLU A 520 -11.40 80.21 10.44
CA GLU A 520 -11.69 79.91 11.86
C GLU A 520 -10.50 79.23 12.56
#